data_a5ea979f6e90761ecff61cfde3dd0bad
#
_entry.id   a5ea979f6e90761ecff61cfde3dd0bad
#
_cell.length_a   1.000
_cell.length_b   1.000
_cell.length_c   1.000
_cell.angle_alpha   90.00
_cell.angle_beta   90.00
_cell.angle_gamma   90.00
#
_symmetry.space_group_name_H-M   'P 1'
#
loop_
_entity.id
_entity.type
_entity.pdbx_description
1 polymer ?
#
loop_
_entity_poly.entity_id
_entity_poly.type
_entity_poly.pdbx_seq_one_letter_code
_entity_poly.pdbx_strand_id
1 'polypeptide(L)'
;TGTGGMLWKSKDLKLWEGPFHVAKTDSGSWMGPKPMIWAAELHPYKGKYYYFATFTNQAVKIDTVQGNVIERRASHVLVSDNPDGPYVPMKDSTYLPADKPTLDGTFWVDKDGKPYMVYCYEWLQALDGTIEKIELKPDLSGTIGEGKLLFRASESPWSREKDADGKDKPNKVTDGPYLFRTGTGRLGMIWTSWIYNV
;
A
#
# COMPACT_ATOMS: atom_id res chain seq x y z
N THR A 1 0.63 -14.87 2.59
CA THR A 1 -0.62 -15.55 2.37
C THR A 1 -1.37 -15.82 3.68
N GLY A 2 -2.19 -14.87 4.13
CA GLY A 2 -3.35 -15.14 4.98
C GLY A 2 -3.16 -15.48 6.47
N THR A 3 -1.97 -15.30 7.06
CA THR A 3 -1.76 -15.69 8.47
C THR A 3 -1.20 -14.58 9.36
N GLY A 4 -1.29 -13.33 8.94
CA GLY A 4 -0.71 -12.19 9.64
C GLY A 4 0.61 -11.71 9.03
N GLY A 5 1.10 -10.57 9.49
CA GLY A 5 2.39 -10.03 9.07
C GLY A 5 3.55 -10.82 9.66
N MET A 6 4.52 -11.16 8.83
CA MET A 6 5.70 -11.91 9.22
C MET A 6 6.95 -11.05 9.09
N LEU A 7 7.91 -11.25 9.97
CA LEU A 7 9.20 -10.57 10.01
C LEU A 7 10.34 -11.59 10.00
N TRP A 8 11.39 -11.26 9.25
CA TRP A 8 12.70 -11.93 9.36
C TRP A 8 13.72 -10.88 9.79
N LYS A 9 14.70 -11.30 10.59
CA LYS A 9 15.77 -10.46 11.12
C LYS A 9 17.13 -10.97 10.69
N SER A 10 18.03 -10.05 10.39
CA SER A 10 19.42 -10.36 10.09
C SER A 10 20.34 -9.27 10.61
N LYS A 11 21.55 -9.64 11.02
CA LYS A 11 22.60 -8.71 11.41
C LYS A 11 23.59 -8.43 10.27
N ASP A 12 23.61 -9.26 9.26
CA ASP A 12 24.64 -9.27 8.20
C ASP A 12 24.07 -9.44 6.78
N LEU A 13 22.72 -9.51 6.67
CA LEU A 13 21.96 -9.77 5.44
C LEU A 13 22.27 -11.13 4.78
N LYS A 14 22.93 -12.04 5.52
CA LYS A 14 23.26 -13.40 5.06
C LYS A 14 22.52 -14.46 5.85
N LEU A 15 22.54 -14.35 7.17
CA LEU A 15 21.83 -15.25 8.08
C LEU A 15 20.57 -14.55 8.56
N TRP A 16 19.43 -15.24 8.43
CA TRP A 16 18.11 -14.71 8.75
C TRP A 16 17.42 -15.57 9.80
N GLU A 17 16.91 -14.92 10.83
CA GLU A 17 16.07 -15.50 11.86
C GLU A 17 14.60 -15.19 11.55
N GLY A 18 13.71 -16.18 11.70
CA GLY A 18 12.27 -16.04 11.44
C GLY A 18 11.69 -17.27 10.75
N PRO A 19 10.41 -17.18 10.32
CA PRO A 19 9.52 -16.03 10.43
C PRO A 19 8.97 -15.81 11.85
N PHE A 20 8.85 -14.54 12.25
CA PHE A 20 8.16 -14.13 13.47
C PHE A 20 6.81 -13.51 13.09
N HIS A 21 5.74 -13.90 13.75
CA HIS A 21 4.43 -13.28 13.58
C HIS A 21 4.38 -11.96 14.35
N VAL A 22 4.38 -10.84 13.65
CA VAL A 22 4.49 -9.51 14.25
C VAL A 22 3.22 -8.68 14.15
N ALA A 23 2.33 -8.98 13.20
CA ALA A 23 1.07 -8.28 13.03
C ALA A 23 -0.09 -9.28 13.01
N LYS A 24 -1.11 -9.02 13.81
CA LYS A 24 -2.33 -9.83 13.90
C LYS A 24 -3.55 -8.93 13.73
N THR A 25 -4.53 -9.45 13.05
CA THR A 25 -5.86 -8.84 12.95
C THR A 25 -6.87 -9.74 13.62
N ASP A 26 -7.97 -9.19 14.08
CA ASP A 26 -9.06 -9.94 14.69
C ASP A 26 -10.32 -9.91 13.83
N SER A 27 -11.32 -10.69 14.22
CA SER A 27 -12.62 -10.76 13.51
C SER A 27 -13.45 -9.49 13.60
N GLY A 28 -13.16 -8.61 14.55
CA GLY A 28 -13.86 -7.34 14.75
C GLY A 28 -13.30 -6.21 13.91
N SER A 29 -12.11 -6.37 13.36
CA SER A 29 -11.53 -5.37 12.46
C SER A 29 -12.12 -5.43 11.06
N TRP A 30 -12.06 -4.32 10.32
CA TRP A 30 -12.48 -4.29 8.91
C TRP A 30 -11.68 -5.27 8.03
N MET A 31 -10.45 -5.59 8.44
CA MET A 31 -9.54 -6.50 7.74
C MET A 31 -9.98 -7.97 7.86
N GLY A 32 -10.78 -8.28 8.88
CA GLY A 32 -11.17 -9.66 9.19
C GLY A 32 -10.03 -10.47 9.83
N PRO A 33 -10.32 -11.72 10.24
CA PRO A 33 -9.37 -12.55 11.01
C PRO A 33 -8.22 -13.13 10.19
N LYS A 34 -8.33 -13.16 8.87
CA LYS A 34 -7.34 -13.73 7.96
C LYS A 34 -7.21 -12.89 6.69
N PRO A 35 -6.78 -11.63 6.79
CA PRO A 35 -6.62 -10.79 5.62
C PRO A 35 -5.49 -11.31 4.73
N MET A 36 -5.63 -11.11 3.42
CA MET A 36 -4.49 -11.15 2.54
C MET A 36 -3.64 -9.88 2.79
N ILE A 37 -2.34 -10.03 2.95
CA ILE A 37 -1.42 -8.93 3.25
C ILE A 37 -0.37 -8.86 2.16
N TRP A 38 -0.19 -7.65 1.57
CA TRP A 38 0.77 -7.37 0.51
C TRP A 38 1.60 -6.14 0.82
N ALA A 39 2.74 -5.99 0.12
CA ALA A 39 3.58 -4.80 0.10
C ALA A 39 3.87 -4.21 1.49
N ALA A 40 4.34 -5.07 2.40
CA ALA A 40 4.62 -4.65 3.77
C ALA A 40 5.93 -3.88 3.87
N GLU A 41 5.90 -2.73 4.56
CA GLU A 41 7.05 -1.90 4.87
C GLU A 41 7.12 -1.59 6.36
N LEU A 42 8.34 -1.46 6.90
CA LEU A 42 8.59 -1.02 8.27
C LEU A 42 9.27 0.34 8.30
N HIS A 43 8.67 1.28 9.01
CA HIS A 43 9.18 2.65 9.13
C HIS A 43 9.35 3.07 10.60
N PRO A 44 10.57 3.39 11.07
CA PRO A 44 10.75 4.08 12.33
C PRO A 44 10.33 5.55 12.19
N TYR A 45 9.50 6.04 13.12
CA TYR A 45 9.09 7.43 13.12
C TYR A 45 8.72 7.88 14.54
N LYS A 46 9.32 9.00 15.00
CA LYS A 46 9.06 9.61 16.32
C LYS A 46 9.07 8.62 17.49
N GLY A 47 10.08 7.74 17.51
CA GLY A 47 10.29 6.79 18.60
C GLY A 47 9.39 5.55 18.59
N LYS A 48 8.58 5.36 17.56
CA LYS A 48 7.75 4.18 17.32
C LYS A 48 8.09 3.53 16.00
N TYR A 49 7.54 2.33 15.77
CA TYR A 49 7.67 1.58 14.55
C TYR A 49 6.29 1.39 13.92
N TYR A 50 6.20 1.62 12.62
CA TYR A 50 4.97 1.57 11.87
C TYR A 50 5.08 0.54 10.75
N TYR A 51 4.08 -0.31 10.69
CA TYR A 51 3.94 -1.34 9.67
C TYR A 51 2.88 -0.88 8.67
N PHE A 52 3.33 -0.47 7.50
CA PHE A 52 2.46 -0.12 6.37
C PHE A 52 2.27 -1.37 5.53
N ALA A 53 1.04 -1.70 5.19
CA ALA A 53 0.76 -2.82 4.29
C ALA A 53 -0.61 -2.66 3.64
N THR A 54 -0.80 -3.37 2.54
CA THR A 54 -2.11 -3.56 1.92
C THR A 54 -2.81 -4.75 2.59
N PHE A 55 -4.02 -4.51 3.09
CA PHE A 55 -4.86 -5.55 3.67
C PHE A 55 -6.10 -5.75 2.78
N THR A 56 -6.44 -7.01 2.50
CA THR A 56 -7.63 -7.37 1.76
C THR A 56 -8.51 -8.30 2.59
N ASN A 57 -9.76 -7.88 2.85
CA ASN A 57 -10.79 -8.74 3.39
C ASN A 57 -11.57 -9.37 2.23
N GLN A 58 -11.19 -10.58 1.84
CA GLN A 58 -11.79 -11.29 0.70
C GLN A 58 -13.26 -11.71 0.92
N ALA A 59 -13.74 -11.69 2.17
CA ALA A 59 -15.13 -11.98 2.49
C ALA A 59 -16.07 -10.79 2.18
N VAL A 60 -15.53 -9.58 2.01
CA VAL A 60 -16.30 -8.37 1.76
C VAL A 60 -16.09 -7.91 0.33
N LYS A 61 -17.15 -8.01 -0.46
CA LYS A 61 -17.19 -7.52 -1.85
C LYS A 61 -17.83 -6.15 -1.85
N ILE A 62 -17.18 -5.18 -2.49
CA ILE A 62 -17.65 -3.78 -2.50
C ILE A 62 -18.15 -3.33 -3.87
N ASP A 63 -17.71 -3.99 -4.95
CA ASP A 63 -18.07 -3.60 -6.30
C ASP A 63 -17.88 -4.76 -7.28
N THR A 64 -18.32 -4.59 -8.53
CA THR A 64 -17.99 -5.45 -9.67
C THR A 64 -17.80 -4.59 -10.91
N VAL A 65 -16.60 -4.56 -11.45
CA VAL A 65 -16.23 -3.74 -12.61
C VAL A 65 -15.72 -4.63 -13.73
N GLN A 66 -16.34 -4.56 -14.91
CA GLN A 66 -16.00 -5.38 -16.08
C GLN A 66 -15.90 -6.90 -15.76
N GLY A 67 -16.80 -7.39 -14.88
CA GLY A 67 -16.82 -8.79 -14.46
C GLY A 67 -15.81 -9.14 -13.35
N ASN A 68 -14.93 -8.23 -12.98
CA ASN A 68 -13.99 -8.41 -11.86
C ASN A 68 -14.67 -8.03 -10.55
N VAL A 69 -14.66 -8.94 -9.59
CA VAL A 69 -15.15 -8.67 -8.24
C VAL A 69 -14.10 -7.84 -7.49
N ILE A 70 -14.53 -6.70 -6.97
CA ILE A 70 -13.70 -5.82 -6.17
C ILE A 70 -13.91 -6.14 -4.69
N GLU A 71 -12.87 -6.63 -4.05
CA GLU A 71 -12.85 -6.94 -2.62
C GLU A 71 -12.48 -5.70 -1.81
N ARG A 72 -12.91 -5.67 -0.55
CA ARG A 72 -12.52 -4.60 0.37
C ARG A 72 -11.02 -4.66 0.64
N ARG A 73 -10.31 -3.66 0.16
CA ARG A 73 -8.84 -3.55 0.22
C ARG A 73 -8.44 -2.14 0.62
N ALA A 74 -7.42 -2.01 1.44
CA ALA A 74 -6.83 -0.70 1.72
C ALA A 74 -5.38 -0.83 2.20
N SER A 75 -4.57 0.17 1.86
CA SER A 75 -3.33 0.45 2.57
C SER A 75 -3.67 0.89 3.99
N HIS A 76 -3.03 0.27 4.99
CA HIS A 76 -3.32 0.49 6.40
C HIS A 76 -2.04 0.56 7.22
N VAL A 77 -2.12 1.17 8.41
CA VAL A 77 -0.98 1.41 9.29
C VAL A 77 -1.21 0.72 10.62
N LEU A 78 -0.27 -0.12 11.02
CA LEU A 78 -0.18 -0.70 12.36
C LEU A 78 0.99 -0.06 13.10
N VAL A 79 0.97 -0.05 14.43
CA VAL A 79 2.01 0.57 15.26
C VAL A 79 2.52 -0.39 16.32
N SER A 80 3.79 -0.23 16.67
CA SER A 80 4.43 -0.90 17.82
C SER A 80 5.47 0.03 18.47
N ASP A 81 5.71 -0.18 19.75
CA ASP A 81 6.83 0.44 20.46
C ASP A 81 8.16 -0.30 20.22
N ASN A 82 8.10 -1.50 19.63
CA ASN A 82 9.26 -2.34 19.33
C ASN A 82 9.34 -2.72 17.85
N PRO A 83 10.53 -2.80 17.26
CA PRO A 83 10.70 -3.20 15.86
C PRO A 83 10.20 -4.63 15.60
N ASP A 84 10.21 -5.48 16.61
CA ASP A 84 9.77 -6.88 16.58
C ASP A 84 8.26 -7.05 16.82
N GLY A 85 7.51 -5.95 16.95
CA GLY A 85 6.08 -5.98 17.28
C GLY A 85 5.79 -6.25 18.76
N PRO A 86 4.54 -6.61 19.12
CA PRO A 86 3.43 -6.81 18.20
C PRO A 86 2.95 -5.50 17.57
N TYR A 87 2.62 -5.53 16.30
CA TYR A 87 2.01 -4.40 15.60
C TYR A 87 0.48 -4.50 15.69
N VAL A 88 -0.14 -3.41 16.11
CA VAL A 88 -1.58 -3.34 16.30
C VAL A 88 -2.18 -2.20 15.46
N PRO A 89 -3.42 -2.34 14.96
CA PRO A 89 -4.10 -1.27 14.26
C PRO A 89 -4.26 -0.02 15.12
N MET A 90 -3.99 1.15 14.54
CA MET A 90 -4.24 2.43 15.22
C MET A 90 -5.70 2.86 15.14
N LYS A 91 -6.48 2.26 14.24
CA LYS A 91 -7.92 2.51 14.07
C LYS A 91 -8.62 1.31 13.46
N ASP A 92 -9.92 1.20 13.69
CA ASP A 92 -10.76 0.07 13.23
C ASP A 92 -11.36 0.29 11.83
N SER A 93 -11.13 1.44 11.21
CA SER A 93 -11.59 1.78 9.86
C SER A 93 -10.42 2.07 8.94
N THR A 94 -10.65 2.02 7.64
CA THR A 94 -9.64 2.39 6.62
C THR A 94 -9.18 3.86 6.77
N TYR A 95 -7.96 4.17 6.35
CA TYR A 95 -7.43 5.54 6.26
C TYR A 95 -8.05 6.32 5.10
N LEU A 96 -8.54 5.61 4.11
CA LEU A 96 -9.15 6.13 2.89
C LEU A 96 -10.60 5.64 2.79
N PRO A 97 -11.43 6.19 1.91
CA PRO A 97 -12.81 5.74 1.74
C PRO A 97 -12.90 4.22 1.55
N ALA A 98 -13.85 3.57 2.22
CA ALA A 98 -13.94 2.10 2.25
C ALA A 98 -14.37 1.48 0.91
N ASP A 99 -14.98 2.26 0.03
CA ASP A 99 -15.40 1.93 -1.32
C ASP A 99 -14.32 2.20 -2.38
N LYS A 100 -13.20 2.77 -1.96
CA LYS A 100 -12.02 3.03 -2.81
C LYS A 100 -10.89 2.08 -2.43
N PRO A 101 -10.78 0.91 -3.09
CA PRO A 101 -9.69 -0.03 -2.82
C PRO A 101 -8.35 0.59 -3.18
N THR A 102 -7.44 0.57 -2.22
CA THR A 102 -6.10 1.15 -2.34
C THR A 102 -5.05 0.11 -1.97
N LEU A 103 -3.88 0.23 -2.56
CA LEU A 103 -2.78 -0.71 -2.33
C LEU A 103 -1.42 -0.02 -2.31
N ASP A 104 -0.42 -0.74 -1.82
CA ASP A 104 1.01 -0.39 -1.84
C ASP A 104 1.31 0.98 -1.24
N GLY A 105 0.63 1.30 -0.13
CA GLY A 105 0.86 2.55 0.56
C GLY A 105 2.25 2.61 1.19
N THR A 106 3.09 3.54 0.74
CA THR A 106 4.40 3.83 1.28
C THR A 106 4.41 5.11 2.12
N PHE A 107 5.30 5.15 3.10
CA PHE A 107 5.43 6.29 4.01
C PHE A 107 6.44 7.31 3.51
N TRP A 108 6.09 8.58 3.61
CA TRP A 108 6.97 9.68 3.25
C TRP A 108 6.84 10.86 4.22
N VAL A 109 7.96 11.46 4.58
CA VAL A 109 8.00 12.73 5.32
C VAL A 109 8.59 13.78 4.39
N ASP A 110 7.87 14.89 4.20
CA ASP A 110 8.33 15.97 3.35
C ASP A 110 9.42 16.83 4.01
N LYS A 111 9.89 17.86 3.31
CA LYS A 111 10.92 18.77 3.81
C LYS A 111 10.47 19.61 5.02
N ASP A 112 9.16 19.77 5.19
CA ASP A 112 8.55 20.55 6.27
C ASP A 112 8.16 19.67 7.47
N GLY A 113 8.54 18.38 7.43
CA GLY A 113 8.28 17.39 8.48
C GLY A 113 6.87 16.82 8.49
N LYS A 114 6.09 17.05 7.44
CA LYS A 114 4.73 16.52 7.31
C LYS A 114 4.74 15.09 6.81
N PRO A 115 4.05 14.16 7.49
CA PRO A 115 3.95 12.78 7.05
C PRO A 115 2.86 12.60 5.99
N TYR A 116 3.13 11.74 5.02
CA TYR A 116 2.22 11.36 3.95
C TYR A 116 2.20 9.86 3.76
N MET A 117 1.07 9.36 3.28
CA MET A 117 0.97 8.07 2.59
C MET A 117 0.88 8.34 1.09
N VAL A 118 1.73 7.68 0.30
CA VAL A 118 1.63 7.63 -1.16
C VAL A 118 1.20 6.22 -1.52
N TYR A 119 0.16 6.08 -2.35
CA TYR A 119 -0.51 4.81 -2.57
C TYR A 119 -1.08 4.71 -3.99
N CYS A 120 -1.40 3.49 -4.41
CA CYS A 120 -2.13 3.23 -5.64
C CYS A 120 -3.63 3.13 -5.36
N TYR A 121 -4.47 3.67 -6.26
CA TYR A 121 -5.86 3.32 -6.35
C TYR A 121 -6.01 2.13 -7.30
N GLU A 122 -6.71 1.10 -6.86
CA GLU A 122 -6.84 -0.19 -7.54
C GLU A 122 -7.31 -0.03 -8.99
N TRP A 123 -6.46 -0.42 -9.92
CA TRP A 123 -6.70 -0.34 -11.35
C TRP A 123 -7.88 -1.21 -11.83
N LEU A 124 -8.24 -2.27 -11.11
CA LEU A 124 -9.44 -3.06 -11.42
C LEU A 124 -10.73 -2.23 -11.30
N GLN A 125 -10.78 -1.27 -10.38
CA GLN A 125 -11.92 -0.36 -10.21
C GLN A 125 -11.72 0.95 -10.99
N ALA A 126 -10.54 1.55 -10.90
CA ALA A 126 -10.24 2.82 -11.56
C ALA A 126 -10.06 2.71 -13.08
N LEU A 127 -9.80 1.50 -13.60
CA LEU A 127 -9.42 1.15 -14.96
C LEU A 127 -8.05 1.72 -15.37
N ASP A 128 -7.84 3.00 -15.23
CA ASP A 128 -6.55 3.67 -15.37
C ASP A 128 -6.01 3.94 -13.95
N GLY A 129 -5.17 3.03 -13.45
CA GLY A 129 -4.61 3.09 -12.10
C GLY A 129 -3.97 4.44 -11.81
N THR A 130 -4.05 4.88 -10.56
CA THR A 130 -3.50 6.16 -10.13
C THR A 130 -2.46 5.98 -9.05
N ILE A 131 -1.50 6.91 -8.98
CA ILE A 131 -0.71 7.13 -7.78
C ILE A 131 -1.20 8.42 -7.15
N GLU A 132 -1.56 8.32 -5.89
CA GLU A 132 -2.11 9.42 -5.09
C GLU A 132 -1.31 9.60 -3.81
N LYS A 133 -1.46 10.77 -3.18
CA LYS A 133 -0.93 11.04 -1.84
C LYS A 133 -1.99 11.59 -0.92
N ILE A 134 -1.89 11.27 0.37
CA ILE A 134 -2.70 11.89 1.42
C ILE A 134 -1.83 12.27 2.60
N GLU A 135 -2.09 13.43 3.20
CA GLU A 135 -1.41 13.85 4.41
C GLU A 135 -1.90 13.01 5.60
N LEU A 136 -0.96 12.54 6.42
CA LEU A 136 -1.26 11.83 7.66
C LEU A 136 -1.21 12.79 8.84
N LYS A 137 -1.93 12.47 9.91
CA LYS A 137 -1.75 13.14 11.19
C LYS A 137 -0.32 12.97 11.70
N PRO A 138 0.21 13.91 12.51
CA PRO A 138 1.59 13.84 13.00
C PRO A 138 1.96 12.59 13.80
N ASP A 139 0.96 11.87 14.34
CA ASP A 139 1.09 10.60 15.05
C ASP A 139 0.73 9.38 14.18
N LEU A 140 0.43 9.60 12.90
CA LEU A 140 -0.02 8.62 11.90
C LEU A 140 -1.36 7.94 12.22
N SER A 141 -2.13 8.41 13.21
CA SER A 141 -3.40 7.80 13.63
C SER A 141 -4.57 7.99 12.64
N GLY A 142 -4.36 8.77 11.59
CA GLY A 142 -5.39 9.05 10.58
C GLY A 142 -4.88 9.97 9.49
N THR A 143 -5.77 10.32 8.59
CA THR A 143 -5.51 11.19 7.44
C THR A 143 -6.01 12.62 7.69
N ILE A 144 -5.45 13.58 6.94
CA ILE A 144 -5.87 14.98 6.92
C ILE A 144 -6.29 15.32 5.49
N GLY A 145 -7.55 15.76 5.34
CA GLY A 145 -8.12 16.09 4.04
C GLY A 145 -8.35 14.89 3.13
N GLU A 146 -8.35 15.13 1.84
CA GLU A 146 -8.61 14.12 0.81
C GLU A 146 -7.34 13.72 0.07
N GLY A 147 -7.37 12.52 -0.51
CA GLY A 147 -6.30 12.02 -1.38
C GLY A 147 -6.14 12.91 -2.62
N LYS A 148 -4.90 13.20 -2.98
CA LYS A 148 -4.56 14.04 -4.14
C LYS A 148 -3.87 13.19 -5.20
N LEU A 149 -4.42 13.22 -6.40
CA LEU A 149 -3.80 12.59 -7.56
C LEU A 149 -2.41 13.18 -7.81
N LEU A 150 -1.43 12.30 -8.00
CA LEU A 150 -0.11 12.66 -8.50
C LEU A 150 -0.04 12.44 -10.02
N PHE A 151 -0.39 11.24 -10.48
CA PHE A 151 -0.49 10.92 -11.90
C PHE A 151 -1.28 9.61 -12.11
N ARG A 152 -1.60 9.34 -13.38
CA ARG A 152 -2.24 8.12 -13.87
C ARG A 152 -1.24 7.23 -14.60
N ALA A 153 -1.50 5.93 -14.63
CA ALA A 153 -0.68 4.98 -15.39
C ALA A 153 -0.58 5.36 -16.88
N SER A 154 -1.67 5.86 -17.48
CA SER A 154 -1.72 6.27 -18.89
C SER A 154 -0.80 7.44 -19.25
N GLU A 155 -0.38 8.24 -18.26
CA GLU A 155 0.58 9.34 -18.48
C GLU A 155 2.00 8.83 -18.74
N SER A 156 2.26 7.55 -18.45
CA SER A 156 3.55 6.92 -18.77
C SER A 156 3.52 6.26 -20.13
N PRO A 157 4.45 6.60 -21.05
CA PRO A 157 4.45 6.05 -22.39
C PRO A 157 4.78 4.55 -22.46
N TRP A 158 5.33 3.99 -21.39
CA TRP A 158 5.67 2.57 -21.28
C TRP A 158 4.60 1.73 -20.58
N SER A 159 3.63 2.34 -19.91
CA SER A 159 2.48 1.63 -19.32
C SER A 159 1.47 1.27 -20.38
N ARG A 160 1.70 0.14 -21.06
CA ARG A 160 0.85 -0.34 -22.16
C ARG A 160 0.56 -1.81 -21.97
N GLU A 161 -0.64 -2.12 -21.54
CA GLU A 161 -1.14 -3.48 -21.52
C GLU A 161 -1.92 -3.76 -22.80
N LYS A 162 -1.61 -4.86 -23.45
CA LYS A 162 -2.32 -5.32 -24.64
C LYS A 162 -3.03 -6.65 -24.37
N ASP A 163 -4.17 -6.86 -25.00
CA ASP A 163 -4.84 -8.14 -25.00
C ASP A 163 -4.15 -9.15 -25.95
N ALA A 164 -4.71 -10.37 -26.05
CA ALA A 164 -4.17 -11.41 -26.92
C ALA A 164 -4.18 -11.03 -28.41
N ASP A 165 -5.04 -10.10 -28.81
CA ASP A 165 -5.17 -9.60 -30.20
C ASP A 165 -4.28 -8.37 -30.45
N GLY A 166 -3.49 -7.95 -29.46
CA GLY A 166 -2.58 -6.80 -29.55
C GLY A 166 -3.27 -5.44 -29.42
N LYS A 167 -4.55 -5.40 -28.99
CA LYS A 167 -5.27 -4.14 -28.71
C LYS A 167 -4.95 -3.67 -27.29
N ASP A 168 -4.88 -2.36 -27.13
CA ASP A 168 -4.66 -1.75 -25.80
C ASP A 168 -5.82 -2.11 -24.88
N LYS A 169 -5.49 -2.68 -23.72
CA LYS A 169 -6.47 -2.92 -22.66
C LYS A 169 -6.87 -1.59 -21.99
N PRO A 170 -8.13 -1.48 -21.57
CA PRO A 170 -8.58 -0.29 -20.84
C PRO A 170 -7.89 -0.16 -19.48
N ASN A 171 -7.55 -1.27 -18.86
CA ASN A 171 -6.93 -1.31 -17.55
C ASN A 171 -5.44 -1.02 -17.65
N LYS A 172 -4.97 -0.05 -16.85
CA LYS A 172 -3.56 0.30 -16.74
C LYS A 172 -3.15 0.25 -15.28
N VAL A 173 -2.09 -0.48 -15.00
CA VAL A 173 -1.64 -0.78 -13.64
C VAL A 173 -0.72 0.32 -13.11
N THR A 174 -0.94 0.71 -11.85
CA THR A 174 0.06 1.37 -11.00
C THR A 174 0.31 0.50 -9.80
N ASP A 175 1.57 0.21 -9.52
CA ASP A 175 2.01 -0.68 -8.43
C ASP A 175 3.26 -0.14 -7.75
N GLY A 176 3.42 -0.45 -6.45
CA GLY A 176 4.63 -0.31 -5.66
C GLY A 176 5.33 1.05 -5.70
N PRO A 177 4.65 2.18 -5.44
CA PRO A 177 5.34 3.47 -5.38
C PRO A 177 6.34 3.47 -4.22
N TYR A 178 7.57 3.86 -4.50
CA TYR A 178 8.61 4.05 -3.50
C TYR A 178 9.33 5.38 -3.71
N LEU A 179 9.35 6.21 -2.67
CA LEU A 179 9.98 7.52 -2.73
C LEU A 179 11.39 7.48 -2.16
N PHE A 180 12.28 8.22 -2.79
CA PHE A 180 13.66 8.33 -2.33
C PHE A 180 14.23 9.72 -2.64
N ARG A 181 15.32 10.08 -1.96
CA ARG A 181 16.11 11.25 -2.32
C ARG A 181 17.39 10.83 -2.99
N THR A 182 17.71 11.48 -4.09
CA THR A 182 19.01 11.33 -4.76
C THR A 182 20.12 11.94 -3.89
N GLY A 183 21.37 11.60 -4.19
CA GLY A 183 22.53 12.24 -3.56
C GLY A 183 22.60 13.76 -3.73
N THR A 184 21.91 14.31 -4.73
CA THR A 184 21.76 15.76 -4.93
C THR A 184 20.55 16.38 -4.24
N GLY A 185 19.81 15.59 -3.42
CA GLY A 185 18.64 16.03 -2.67
C GLY A 185 17.32 16.09 -3.46
N ARG A 186 17.32 15.71 -4.75
CA ARG A 186 16.10 15.67 -5.55
C ARG A 186 15.19 14.53 -5.08
N LEU A 187 13.89 14.79 -5.01
CA LEU A 187 12.89 13.75 -4.78
C LEU A 187 12.68 12.93 -6.04
N GLY A 188 12.77 11.62 -5.91
CA GLY A 188 12.44 10.65 -6.94
C GLY A 188 11.37 9.68 -6.46
N MET A 189 10.70 9.05 -7.41
CA MET A 189 9.78 7.94 -7.16
C MET A 189 10.07 6.82 -8.15
N ILE A 190 10.14 5.60 -7.66
CA ILE A 190 10.09 4.38 -8.46
C ILE A 190 8.69 3.82 -8.31
N TRP A 191 8.11 3.34 -9.38
CA TRP A 191 6.84 2.64 -9.42
C TRP A 191 6.82 1.66 -10.58
N THR A 192 5.91 0.70 -10.57
CA THR A 192 5.80 -0.33 -11.61
C THR A 192 4.45 -0.30 -12.30
N SER A 193 4.45 -0.81 -13.51
CA SER A 193 3.26 -1.10 -14.31
C SER A 193 3.51 -2.35 -15.13
N TRP A 194 2.47 -2.88 -15.72
CA TRP A 194 2.59 -4.06 -16.56
C TRP A 194 2.78 -3.67 -18.02
N ILE A 195 3.68 -4.39 -18.69
CA ILE A 195 3.83 -4.40 -20.14
C ILE A 195 3.57 -5.82 -20.58
N TYR A 196 2.56 -6.02 -21.44
CA TYR A 196 2.33 -7.32 -22.04
C TYR A 196 3.14 -7.47 -23.32
N ASN A 197 3.78 -8.63 -23.44
CA ASN A 197 4.58 -9.06 -24.60
C ASN A 197 5.83 -8.21 -24.88
N VAL A 198 6.81 -8.33 -24.01
CA VAL A 198 8.21 -8.14 -24.39
C VAL A 198 8.84 -9.52 -24.53
#